data_a1b9d5cfe081e29571d0a5921d23b17e
#
_entry.id   a1b9d5cfe081e29571d0a5921d23b17e
#
_cell.length_a   1.000
_cell.length_b   1.000
_cell.length_c   1.000
_cell.angle_alpha   90.00
_cell.angle_beta   90.00
_cell.angle_gamma   90.00
#
_symmetry.space_group_name_H-M   'P 1'
#
loop_
_entity.id
_entity.type
_entity.pdbx_description
1 polymer ?
#
loop_
_entity_poly.entity_id
_entity_poly.type
_entity_poly.pdbx_seq_one_letter_code
_entity_poly.pdbx_strand_id
1 'polypeptide(L)' 'MNLEERMNLQERVRKLEGLLAFAEQTHDEPEIARLRFELMAAIEQCGDGCCCC' A
#
# COMPACT_ATOMS: atom_id res chain seq x y z
N MET A 1 -1.64 -2.39 22.68
CA MET A 1 -0.80 -1.71 21.77
C MET A 1 -0.32 -2.60 20.65
N ASN A 2 -0.56 -2.24 19.46
CA ASN A 2 -0.23 -3.07 18.34
C ASN A 2 0.94 -2.52 17.58
N LEU A 3 1.79 -3.41 17.13
CA LEU A 3 2.87 -3.01 16.30
C LEU A 3 2.37 -2.39 15.01
N GLU A 4 1.23 -2.87 14.58
CA GLU A 4 0.69 -2.37 13.32
C GLU A 4 0.38 -0.89 13.40
N GLU A 5 -0.05 -0.46 14.53
CA GLU A 5 -0.38 0.93 14.64
C GLU A 5 0.85 1.81 14.50
N ARG A 6 1.99 1.26 14.83
CA ARG A 6 3.20 2.03 14.73
C ARG A 6 3.78 2.02 13.35
N MET A 7 3.21 1.21 12.50
CA MET A 7 3.74 1.11 11.17
C MET A 7 3.57 2.41 10.42
N ASN A 8 4.62 2.85 9.78
CA ASN A 8 4.56 4.03 8.96
C ASN A 8 3.74 3.82 7.73
N LEU A 9 3.19 4.90 7.19
CA LEU A 9 2.53 4.80 5.92
C LEU A 9 3.50 4.36 4.84
N GLN A 10 4.73 4.79 4.95
CA GLN A 10 5.71 4.40 3.95
C GLN A 10 5.90 2.90 3.92
N GLU A 11 6.00 2.32 5.08
CA GLU A 11 6.17 0.86 5.14
C GLU A 11 4.95 0.17 4.58
N ARG A 12 3.79 0.73 4.86
CA ARG A 12 2.57 0.14 4.34
C ARG A 12 2.54 0.19 2.83
N VAL A 13 2.89 1.32 2.27
CA VAL A 13 2.91 1.47 0.83
C VAL A 13 3.91 0.49 0.22
N ARG A 14 5.07 0.39 0.83
CA ARG A 14 6.07 -0.52 0.31
C ARG A 14 5.58 -1.96 0.34
N LYS A 15 4.92 -2.33 1.41
CA LYS A 15 4.41 -3.68 1.49
C LYS A 15 3.36 -3.93 0.42
N LEU A 16 2.49 -2.96 0.22
CA LEU A 16 1.46 -3.11 -0.80
C LEU A 16 2.08 -3.23 -2.18
N GLU A 17 3.12 -2.46 -2.42
CA GLU A 17 3.78 -2.54 -3.71
C GLU A 17 4.36 -3.93 -3.95
N GLY A 18 4.95 -4.49 -2.92
CA GLY A 18 5.48 -5.83 -3.05
C GLY A 18 4.40 -6.85 -3.33
N LEU A 19 3.30 -6.73 -2.62
CA LEU A 19 2.18 -7.64 -2.85
C LEU A 19 1.63 -7.47 -4.25
N LEU A 20 1.55 -6.22 -4.70
CA LEU A 20 1.03 -5.97 -6.02
C LEU A 20 1.93 -6.60 -7.09
N ALA A 21 3.21 -6.45 -6.93
CA ALA A 21 4.13 -7.04 -7.88
C ALA A 21 3.95 -8.54 -7.94
N PHE A 22 3.80 -9.16 -6.79
CA PHE A 22 3.61 -10.60 -6.75
C PHE A 22 2.30 -11.00 -7.43
N ALA A 23 1.25 -10.23 -7.15
CA ALA A 23 -0.04 -10.54 -7.76
C ALA A 23 0.05 -10.40 -9.27
N GLU A 24 0.80 -9.43 -9.73
CA GLU A 24 0.95 -9.26 -11.17
C GLU A 24 1.66 -10.45 -11.78
N GLN A 25 2.64 -10.97 -11.09
CA GLN A 25 3.34 -12.13 -11.59
C GLN A 25 2.43 -13.33 -11.72
N THR A 26 1.50 -13.46 -10.80
CA THR A 26 0.58 -14.59 -10.83
C THR A 26 -0.66 -14.27 -11.65
N HIS A 27 -0.75 -13.05 -12.18
CA HIS A 27 -1.91 -12.68 -12.99
C HIS A 27 -3.20 -12.80 -12.19
N ASP A 28 -3.14 -12.43 -10.94
CA ASP A 28 -4.31 -12.49 -10.10
C ASP A 28 -5.07 -11.18 -10.20
N GLU A 29 -5.87 -11.05 -11.22
CA GLU A 29 -6.52 -9.79 -11.52
C GLU A 29 -7.32 -9.23 -10.35
N PRO A 30 -8.19 -10.03 -9.72
CA PRO A 30 -8.95 -9.48 -8.60
C PRO A 30 -8.04 -8.97 -7.50
N GLU A 31 -6.96 -9.66 -7.28
CA GLU A 31 -6.03 -9.23 -6.24
C GLU A 31 -5.33 -7.96 -6.68
N ILE A 32 -4.96 -7.89 -7.94
CA ILE A 32 -4.28 -6.71 -8.45
C ILE A 32 -5.17 -5.48 -8.28
N ALA A 33 -6.41 -5.61 -8.66
CA ALA A 33 -7.32 -4.48 -8.56
C ALA A 33 -7.47 -4.04 -7.11
N ARG A 34 -7.57 -5.01 -6.22
CA ARG A 34 -7.75 -4.70 -4.82
C ARG A 34 -6.51 -4.01 -4.25
N LEU A 35 -5.35 -4.56 -4.56
CA LEU A 35 -4.13 -3.99 -4.04
C LEU A 35 -3.89 -2.60 -4.59
N ARG A 36 -4.21 -2.41 -5.85
CA ARG A 36 -4.04 -1.08 -6.44
C ARG A 36 -4.94 -0.08 -5.74
N PHE A 37 -6.15 -0.48 -5.45
CA PHE A 37 -7.06 0.41 -4.77
C PHE A 37 -6.52 0.78 -3.40
N GLU A 38 -6.06 -0.20 -2.66
CA GLU A 38 -5.52 0.07 -1.34
C GLU A 38 -4.27 0.92 -1.43
N LEU A 39 -3.45 0.66 -2.42
CA LEU A 39 -2.24 1.43 -2.58
C LEU A 39 -2.57 2.89 -2.87
N MET A 40 -3.54 3.12 -3.71
CA MET A 40 -3.93 4.48 -4.01
C MET A 40 -4.44 5.19 -2.76
N ALA A 41 -5.24 4.49 -1.99
CA ALA A 41 -5.76 5.10 -0.78
C ALA A 41 -4.63 5.46 0.17
N ALA A 42 -3.66 4.58 0.28
CA ALA A 42 -2.54 4.86 1.17
C ALA A 42 -1.74 6.04 0.68
N ILE A 43 -1.55 6.11 -0.63
CA ILE A 43 -0.79 7.20 -1.19
C ILE A 43 -1.53 8.51 -1.00
N GLU A 44 -2.83 8.47 -1.13
CA GLU A 44 -3.60 9.68 -0.94
C GLU A 44 -3.45 10.19 0.49
N GLN A 45 -3.52 9.28 1.42
CA GLN A 45 -3.37 9.68 2.80
C GLN A 45 -2.01 10.30 3.03
N CYS A 46 -1.02 9.72 2.43
CA CYS A 46 0.32 10.22 2.60
C CYS A 46 0.55 11.43 1.74
N GLY A 47 -0.02 11.40 0.55
CA GLY A 47 0.26 12.44 -0.40
C GLY A 47 -0.37 13.75 -0.06
N ASP A 48 -1.08 13.79 1.00
CA ASP A 48 -1.70 15.02 1.37
C ASP A 48 -0.69 16.07 1.67
N GLY A 49 0.47 15.85 1.37
CA GLY A 49 1.45 16.86 1.51
C GLY A 49 2.13 16.82 2.83
N CYS A 50 1.42 16.64 3.81
CA CYS A 50 2.03 16.73 5.10
C CYS A 50 2.96 15.58 5.31
N CYS A 51 2.66 14.51 4.75
CA CYS A 51 3.49 13.36 5.05
C CYS A 51 4.91 13.63 4.63
N CYS A 52 5.06 14.35 3.61
CA CYS A 52 6.40 14.55 3.20
C CYS A 52 7.16 15.22 4.28
N CYS A 53 6.53 15.74 5.13
CA CYS A 53 7.28 16.36 6.18
C CYS A 53 7.89 15.44 7.07
#